data_e63b8d7c7abfb281cb3865e54017e51a
#
_entry.id   e63b8d7c7abfb281cb3865e54017e51a
#
_cell.length_a   1.000
_cell.length_b   1.000
_cell.length_c   1.000
_cell.angle_alpha   90.00
_cell.angle_beta   90.00
_cell.angle_gamma   90.00
#
_symmetry.space_group_name_H-M   'P 1'
#
loop_
_entity.id
_entity.type
_entity.pdbx_description
1 polymer ?
#
loop_
_entity_poly.entity_id
_entity_poly.type
_entity_poly.pdbx_seq_one_letter_code
_entity_poly.pdbx_strand_id
1 'polypeptide(L)'
;MATYGPQDATLTVHTKRGGAAAKAGHDLTILVERWSATDDDGLVFEADSSSLKVIEGHGGAFNLGDEEKAAIKQTIDEEILKGSPITYRDGQLTLNGVTKPLAYTFEDGEGRAEIKQTDFKIKPYSALFGTLKVADVVEVKVRVTNG
;
A
#
# COMPACT_ATOMS: atom_id res chain seq x y z
N MET A 1 21.52 -15.96 0.60
CA MET A 1 20.10 -15.62 0.77
C MET A 1 19.97 -14.38 1.63
N ALA A 2 19.28 -13.36 1.13
CA ALA A 2 19.03 -12.15 1.89
C ALA A 2 17.59 -12.16 2.39
N THR A 3 17.40 -11.84 3.66
CA THR A 3 16.07 -11.79 4.27
C THR A 3 15.85 -10.40 4.87
N TYR A 4 14.71 -9.80 4.58
CA TYR A 4 14.36 -8.46 5.03
C TYR A 4 13.02 -8.48 5.74
N GLY A 5 12.88 -7.57 6.69
CA GLY A 5 11.64 -7.35 7.40
C GLY A 5 11.58 -5.91 7.92
N PRO A 6 10.57 -5.58 8.76
CA PRO A 6 10.39 -4.21 9.25
C PRO A 6 11.58 -3.64 10.02
N GLN A 7 12.44 -4.48 10.59
CA GLN A 7 13.64 -4.04 11.30
C GLN A 7 14.76 -3.62 10.35
N ASP A 8 14.70 -4.05 9.09
CA ASP A 8 15.75 -3.79 8.08
C ASP A 8 15.34 -2.72 7.09
N ALA A 9 14.06 -2.54 6.88
CA ALA A 9 13.53 -1.65 5.86
C ALA A 9 12.15 -1.16 6.25
N THR A 10 11.74 -0.07 5.63
CA THR A 10 10.41 0.50 5.82
C THR A 10 9.61 0.29 4.53
N LEU A 11 8.45 -0.34 4.65
CA LEU A 11 7.55 -0.58 3.53
C LEU A 11 6.31 0.31 3.68
N THR A 12 6.08 1.16 2.69
CA THR A 12 4.96 2.09 2.68
C THR A 12 4.18 2.01 1.38
N VAL A 13 2.90 2.33 1.47
CA VAL A 13 2.02 2.48 0.31
C VAL A 13 1.60 3.94 0.26
N HIS A 14 1.78 4.56 -0.90
CA HIS A 14 1.46 5.96 -1.12
C HIS A 14 0.28 6.06 -2.07
N THR A 15 -0.80 6.66 -1.58
CA THR A 15 -1.98 6.89 -2.40
C THR A 15 -2.00 8.33 -2.89
N LYS A 16 -2.67 8.56 -4.01
CA LYS A 16 -2.84 9.90 -4.57
C LYS A 16 -4.31 10.27 -4.55
N ARG A 17 -4.58 11.57 -4.45
CA ARG A 17 -5.93 12.10 -4.59
C ARG A 17 -6.42 11.88 -6.01
N GLY A 18 -7.69 11.52 -6.15
CA GLY A 18 -8.29 11.30 -7.46
C GLY A 18 -9.64 11.99 -7.62
N GLY A 19 -10.17 11.94 -8.83
CA GLY A 19 -11.49 12.44 -9.16
C GLY A 19 -11.57 13.95 -9.29
N ALA A 20 -12.80 14.45 -9.47
CA ALA A 20 -13.07 15.87 -9.70
C ALA A 20 -12.78 16.74 -8.48
N ALA A 21 -12.82 16.16 -7.29
CA ALA A 21 -12.60 16.86 -6.02
C ALA A 21 -11.18 16.63 -5.48
N ALA A 22 -10.20 16.47 -6.36
CA ALA A 22 -8.82 16.14 -5.95
C ALA A 22 -8.23 17.16 -4.98
N LYS A 23 -8.65 18.42 -5.03
CA LYS A 23 -8.16 19.44 -4.11
C LYS A 23 -8.61 19.24 -2.67
N ALA A 24 -9.72 18.52 -2.47
CA ALA A 24 -10.26 18.27 -1.13
C ALA A 24 -9.75 16.97 -0.52
N GLY A 25 -9.22 16.05 -1.32
CA GLY A 25 -8.73 14.77 -0.85
C GLY A 25 -7.33 14.83 -0.27
N HIS A 26 -6.87 13.71 0.27
CA HIS A 26 -5.55 13.58 0.88
C HIS A 26 -4.71 12.55 0.13
N ASP A 27 -3.41 12.84 0.00
CA ASP A 27 -2.42 11.83 -0.39
C ASP A 27 -2.02 11.11 0.89
N LEU A 28 -2.24 9.80 0.94
CA LEU A 28 -2.02 9.02 2.15
C LEU A 28 -0.69 8.30 2.10
N THR A 29 -0.04 8.19 3.26
CA THR A 29 1.09 7.30 3.47
C THR A 29 0.65 6.22 4.44
N ILE A 30 0.72 4.97 4.00
CA ILE A 30 0.28 3.81 4.77
C ILE A 30 1.51 2.95 5.06
N LEU A 31 1.77 2.70 6.34
CA LEU A 31 2.87 1.84 6.77
C LEU A 31 2.40 0.39 6.83
N VAL A 32 3.19 -0.52 6.28
CA VAL A 32 2.96 -1.96 6.44
C VAL A 32 3.84 -2.43 7.58
N GLU A 33 3.23 -2.84 8.69
CA GLU A 33 3.96 -3.13 9.92
C GLU A 33 4.52 -4.54 9.99
N ARG A 34 3.84 -5.52 9.37
CA ARG A 34 4.30 -6.92 9.38
C ARG A 34 4.42 -7.45 7.96
N TRP A 35 5.65 -7.70 7.57
CA TRP A 35 5.98 -8.24 6.26
C TRP A 35 7.34 -8.92 6.30
N SER A 36 7.61 -9.77 5.32
CA SER A 36 8.95 -10.37 5.15
C SER A 36 9.24 -10.56 3.67
N ALA A 37 10.52 -10.52 3.33
CA ALA A 37 10.98 -10.74 1.96
C ALA A 37 12.28 -11.52 1.98
N THR A 38 12.42 -12.44 1.04
CA THR A 38 13.67 -13.16 0.81
C THR A 38 14.06 -13.01 -0.66
N ASP A 39 15.34 -12.87 -0.92
CA ASP A 39 15.89 -12.80 -2.27
C ASP A 39 16.96 -13.85 -2.40
N ASP A 40 16.57 -15.01 -2.92
CA ASP A 40 17.46 -16.16 -3.14
C ASP A 40 17.48 -16.45 -4.64
N ASP A 41 16.55 -17.20 -5.17
CA ASP A 41 16.38 -17.39 -6.61
C ASP A 41 15.21 -16.56 -7.13
N GLY A 42 15.25 -15.26 -6.83
CA GLY A 42 14.16 -14.34 -7.11
C GLY A 42 13.51 -13.85 -5.81
N LEU A 43 12.81 -12.77 -5.90
CA LEU A 43 12.18 -12.13 -4.74
C LEU A 43 10.90 -12.86 -4.35
N VAL A 44 10.83 -13.28 -3.09
CA VAL A 44 9.62 -13.81 -2.48
C VAL A 44 9.25 -12.88 -1.32
N PHE A 45 8.03 -12.37 -1.34
CA PHE A 45 7.54 -11.40 -0.38
C PHE A 45 6.18 -11.83 0.14
N GLU A 46 5.93 -11.57 1.42
CA GLU A 46 4.59 -11.72 2.00
C GLU A 46 4.34 -10.63 3.03
N ALA A 47 3.10 -10.20 3.12
CA ALA A 47 2.68 -9.17 4.07
C ALA A 47 1.36 -9.54 4.71
N ASP A 48 1.21 -9.12 5.97
CA ASP A 48 -0.05 -9.25 6.70
C ASP A 48 -0.92 -8.04 6.35
N SER A 49 -2.02 -8.29 5.64
CA SER A 49 -2.92 -7.22 5.20
C SER A 49 -3.61 -6.50 6.34
N SER A 50 -3.65 -7.09 7.53
CA SER A 50 -4.23 -6.43 8.71
C SER A 50 -3.23 -5.53 9.43
N SER A 51 -1.98 -5.47 8.96
CA SER A 51 -0.93 -4.66 9.57
C SER A 51 -0.71 -3.31 8.90
N LEU A 52 -1.61 -2.87 8.04
CA LEU A 52 -1.52 -1.57 7.39
C LEU A 52 -1.99 -0.48 8.35
N LYS A 53 -1.20 0.59 8.45
CA LYS A 53 -1.49 1.70 9.35
C LYS A 53 -1.34 3.02 8.58
N VAL A 54 -2.37 3.85 8.57
CA VAL A 54 -2.30 5.17 7.97
C VAL A 54 -1.49 6.07 8.90
N ILE A 55 -0.32 6.52 8.45
CA ILE A 55 0.57 7.34 9.28
C ILE A 55 0.53 8.82 8.92
N GLU A 56 0.23 9.15 7.67
CA GLU A 56 0.18 10.54 7.22
C GLU A 56 -0.91 10.75 6.18
N GLY A 57 -1.46 11.96 6.15
CA GLY A 57 -2.29 12.43 5.07
C GLY A 57 -1.87 13.84 4.70
N HIS A 58 -1.56 14.07 3.43
CA HIS A 58 -1.06 15.35 2.93
C HIS A 58 -2.08 16.03 2.03
N GLY A 59 -2.17 17.33 2.14
CA GLY A 59 -3.09 18.14 1.34
C GLY A 59 -4.52 18.05 1.86
N GLY A 60 -5.47 18.36 1.01
CA GLY A 60 -6.88 18.30 1.34
C GLY A 60 -7.40 19.51 2.09
N ALA A 61 -8.72 19.58 2.23
CA ALA A 61 -9.40 20.67 2.90
C ALA A 61 -9.43 20.55 4.42
N PHE A 62 -9.16 19.36 4.94
CA PHE A 62 -9.24 19.05 6.37
C PHE A 62 -7.96 18.38 6.84
N ASN A 63 -7.61 18.60 8.10
CA ASN A 63 -6.53 17.84 8.72
C ASN A 63 -6.98 16.40 8.93
N LEU A 64 -6.11 15.46 8.62
CA LEU A 64 -6.39 14.05 8.85
C LEU A 64 -5.95 13.68 10.26
N GLY A 65 -6.91 13.56 11.17
CA GLY A 65 -6.65 13.22 12.55
C GLY A 65 -6.61 11.72 12.80
N ASP A 66 -6.38 11.35 14.06
CA ASP A 66 -6.24 9.93 14.44
C ASP A 66 -7.54 9.15 14.22
N GLU A 67 -8.70 9.77 14.43
CA GLU A 67 -9.97 9.11 14.20
C GLU A 67 -10.20 8.79 12.73
N GLU A 68 -9.84 9.71 11.85
CA GLU A 68 -9.98 9.54 10.41
C GLU A 68 -9.01 8.48 9.91
N LYS A 69 -7.77 8.48 10.42
CA LYS A 69 -6.79 7.43 10.08
C LYS A 69 -7.28 6.05 10.50
N ALA A 70 -7.85 5.94 11.70
CA ALA A 70 -8.39 4.69 12.20
C ALA A 70 -9.59 4.22 11.37
N ALA A 71 -10.44 5.14 10.94
CA ALA A 71 -11.59 4.80 10.09
C ALA A 71 -11.16 4.28 8.72
N ILE A 72 -10.12 4.88 8.13
CA ILE A 72 -9.57 4.41 6.87
C ILE A 72 -8.99 3.01 7.03
N LYS A 73 -8.23 2.77 8.10
CA LYS A 73 -7.69 1.45 8.39
C LYS A 73 -8.80 0.41 8.56
N GLN A 74 -9.85 0.75 9.26
CA GLN A 74 -10.99 -0.15 9.45
C GLN A 74 -11.63 -0.52 8.11
N THR A 75 -11.78 0.45 7.21
CA THR A 75 -12.30 0.19 5.87
C THR A 75 -11.39 -0.76 5.10
N ILE A 76 -10.07 -0.55 5.16
CA ILE A 76 -9.12 -1.44 4.51
C ILE A 76 -9.25 -2.87 5.04
N ASP A 77 -9.31 -3.02 6.35
CA ASP A 77 -9.35 -4.34 7.00
C ASP A 77 -10.68 -5.07 6.78
N GLU A 78 -11.79 -4.36 6.82
CA GLU A 78 -13.12 -4.99 6.81
C GLU A 78 -13.79 -5.02 5.44
N GLU A 79 -13.51 -4.04 4.58
CA GLU A 79 -14.23 -3.90 3.32
C GLU A 79 -13.37 -4.13 2.08
N ILE A 80 -12.06 -3.90 2.17
CA ILE A 80 -11.17 -3.99 1.02
C ILE A 80 -10.39 -5.29 1.01
N LEU A 81 -9.47 -5.46 1.95
CA LEU A 81 -8.57 -6.61 1.96
C LEU A 81 -9.11 -7.80 2.74
N LYS A 82 -9.92 -7.57 3.75
CA LYS A 82 -10.62 -8.60 4.54
C LYS A 82 -9.68 -9.70 5.05
N GLY A 83 -8.46 -9.32 5.42
CA GLY A 83 -7.48 -10.26 5.93
C GLY A 83 -6.86 -11.18 4.89
N SER A 84 -7.12 -10.96 3.61
CA SER A 84 -6.55 -11.81 2.56
C SER A 84 -5.03 -11.63 2.49
N PRO A 85 -4.26 -12.72 2.28
CA PRO A 85 -2.80 -12.61 2.25
C PRO A 85 -2.31 -11.82 1.05
N ILE A 86 -1.20 -11.11 1.25
CA ILE A 86 -0.51 -10.39 0.19
C ILE A 86 0.81 -11.11 -0.03
N THR A 87 1.02 -11.63 -1.24
CA THR A 87 2.25 -12.37 -1.56
C THR A 87 2.79 -11.95 -2.92
N TYR A 88 4.10 -12.05 -3.07
CA TYR A 88 4.79 -11.82 -4.34
C TYR A 88 5.76 -12.96 -4.58
N ARG A 89 5.64 -13.59 -5.74
CA ARG A 89 6.51 -14.70 -6.12
C ARG A 89 6.53 -14.84 -7.64
N ASP A 90 7.71 -15.14 -8.18
CA ASP A 90 7.87 -15.39 -9.62
C ASP A 90 7.38 -14.22 -10.48
N GLY A 91 7.58 -12.99 -10.00
CA GLY A 91 7.17 -11.80 -10.73
C GLY A 91 5.69 -11.49 -10.65
N GLN A 92 4.93 -12.19 -9.80
CA GLN A 92 3.49 -12.02 -9.71
C GLN A 92 3.06 -11.65 -8.30
N LEU A 93 2.19 -10.65 -8.21
CA LEU A 93 1.59 -10.20 -6.96
C LEU A 93 0.22 -10.83 -6.79
N THR A 94 -0.02 -11.41 -5.60
CA THR A 94 -1.36 -11.85 -5.20
C THR A 94 -1.88 -10.85 -4.18
N LEU A 95 -2.96 -10.18 -4.52
CA LEU A 95 -3.60 -9.17 -3.71
C LEU A 95 -5.10 -9.33 -3.85
N ASN A 96 -5.82 -9.30 -2.73
CA ASN A 96 -7.27 -9.46 -2.72
C ASN A 96 -7.72 -10.74 -3.45
N GLY A 97 -6.93 -11.81 -3.33
CA GLY A 97 -7.24 -13.09 -3.99
C GLY A 97 -6.99 -13.12 -5.50
N VAL A 98 -6.42 -12.07 -6.07
CA VAL A 98 -6.15 -11.96 -7.51
C VAL A 98 -4.64 -11.95 -7.73
N THR A 99 -4.17 -12.74 -8.68
CA THR A 99 -2.74 -12.83 -9.02
C THR A 99 -2.49 -12.20 -10.38
N LYS A 100 -1.59 -11.22 -10.43
CA LYS A 100 -1.22 -10.50 -11.66
C LYS A 100 0.29 -10.26 -11.67
N PRO A 101 0.90 -10.17 -12.87
CA PRO A 101 2.30 -9.77 -12.98
C PRO A 101 2.50 -8.35 -12.42
N LEU A 102 3.63 -8.16 -11.75
CA LEU A 102 3.99 -6.84 -11.23
C LEU A 102 5.50 -6.66 -11.38
N ALA A 103 5.89 -5.60 -12.07
CA ALA A 103 7.30 -5.23 -12.18
C ALA A 103 7.65 -4.26 -11.06
N TYR A 104 8.89 -4.30 -10.62
CA TYR A 104 9.39 -3.35 -9.65
C TYR A 104 10.80 -2.89 -10.05
N THR A 105 11.21 -1.76 -9.50
CA THR A 105 12.59 -1.27 -9.64
C THR A 105 13.23 -1.24 -8.27
N PHE A 106 14.53 -1.47 -8.21
CA PHE A 106 15.30 -1.34 -6.98
C PHE A 106 16.61 -0.62 -7.30
N GLU A 107 16.81 0.53 -6.67
CA GLU A 107 17.95 1.37 -6.94
C GLU A 107 18.29 2.19 -5.69
N ASP A 108 19.58 2.26 -5.33
CA ASP A 108 20.05 3.06 -4.20
C ASP A 108 19.35 2.75 -2.87
N GLY A 109 19.08 1.47 -2.63
CA GLY A 109 18.41 1.03 -1.40
C GLY A 109 16.91 1.29 -1.36
N GLU A 110 16.31 1.65 -2.49
CA GLU A 110 14.87 1.92 -2.56
C GLU A 110 14.22 1.08 -3.64
N GLY A 111 13.21 0.33 -3.24
CA GLY A 111 12.36 -0.43 -4.17
C GLY A 111 11.06 0.31 -4.41
N ARG A 112 10.56 0.26 -5.64
CA ARG A 112 9.31 0.91 -6.04
C ARG A 112 8.50 0.03 -6.97
N ALA A 113 7.18 0.05 -6.79
CA ALA A 113 6.24 -0.59 -7.69
C ALA A 113 4.95 0.21 -7.72
N GLU A 114 4.27 0.18 -8.84
CA GLU A 114 2.95 0.79 -8.97
C GLU A 114 1.90 -0.29 -9.09
N ILE A 115 0.82 -0.17 -8.33
CA ILE A 115 -0.28 -1.12 -8.31
C ILE A 115 -1.55 -0.41 -8.75
N LYS A 116 -2.19 -0.95 -9.77
CA LYS A 116 -3.51 -0.48 -10.21
C LYS A 116 -4.57 -1.29 -9.46
N GLN A 117 -5.28 -0.64 -8.55
CA GLN A 117 -6.18 -1.33 -7.64
C GLN A 117 -7.27 -2.13 -8.37
N THR A 118 -7.81 -1.59 -9.45
CA THR A 118 -8.87 -2.27 -10.19
C THR A 118 -8.39 -3.56 -10.87
N ASP A 119 -7.10 -3.71 -11.14
CA ASP A 119 -6.54 -4.97 -11.64
C ASP A 119 -6.71 -6.11 -10.62
N PHE A 120 -6.81 -5.77 -9.34
CA PHE A 120 -6.98 -6.72 -8.24
C PHE A 120 -8.40 -6.69 -7.67
N LYS A 121 -9.35 -6.20 -8.44
CA LYS A 121 -10.77 -6.11 -8.06
C LYS A 121 -10.98 -5.28 -6.80
N ILE A 122 -10.09 -4.32 -6.55
CA ILE A 122 -10.22 -3.37 -5.46
C ILE A 122 -10.82 -2.08 -6.01
N LYS A 123 -11.95 -1.68 -5.46
CA LYS A 123 -12.55 -0.39 -5.79
C LYS A 123 -11.79 0.70 -5.02
N PRO A 124 -11.22 1.71 -5.70
CA PRO A 124 -10.53 2.78 -4.98
C PRO A 124 -11.42 3.44 -3.95
N TYR A 125 -10.85 3.72 -2.78
CA TYR A 125 -11.58 4.30 -1.66
C TYR A 125 -12.21 5.63 -2.05
N SER A 126 -13.47 5.81 -1.66
CA SER A 126 -14.19 7.06 -1.87
C SER A 126 -15.15 7.25 -0.70
N ALA A 127 -15.16 8.44 -0.13
CA ALA A 127 -16.03 8.79 0.98
C ALA A 127 -16.43 10.25 0.89
N LEU A 128 -17.36 10.68 1.74
CA LEU A 128 -17.83 12.06 1.80
C LEU A 128 -18.30 12.57 0.45
N PHE A 129 -19.16 11.78 -0.22
CA PHE A 129 -19.73 12.11 -1.53
C PHE A 129 -18.66 12.37 -2.60
N GLY A 130 -17.54 11.65 -2.54
CA GLY A 130 -16.48 11.77 -3.52
C GLY A 130 -15.44 12.85 -3.21
N THR A 131 -15.56 13.55 -2.07
CA THR A 131 -14.56 14.54 -1.67
C THR A 131 -13.28 13.87 -1.15
N LEU A 132 -13.39 12.63 -0.63
CA LEU A 132 -12.24 11.79 -0.31
C LEU A 132 -12.20 10.67 -1.34
N LYS A 133 -11.37 10.81 -2.34
CA LYS A 133 -11.25 9.81 -3.38
C LYS A 133 -9.77 9.51 -3.65
N VAL A 134 -9.45 8.23 -3.69
CA VAL A 134 -8.10 7.74 -3.95
C VAL A 134 -7.99 7.38 -5.43
N ALA A 135 -6.89 7.75 -6.07
CA ALA A 135 -6.62 7.36 -7.45
C ALA A 135 -6.43 5.85 -7.53
N ASP A 136 -6.72 5.28 -8.71
CA ASP A 136 -6.62 3.84 -8.94
C ASP A 136 -5.21 3.31 -8.76
N VAL A 137 -4.19 4.06 -9.17
CA VAL A 137 -2.79 3.65 -9.04
C VAL A 137 -2.23 4.12 -7.70
N VAL A 138 -1.66 3.18 -6.95
CA VAL A 138 -0.94 3.47 -5.71
C VAL A 138 0.53 3.07 -5.89
N GLU A 139 1.43 3.77 -5.19
CA GLU A 139 2.85 3.47 -5.24
C GLU A 139 3.27 2.73 -3.97
N VAL A 140 3.97 1.62 -4.15
CA VAL A 140 4.58 0.89 -3.04
C VAL A 140 6.05 1.21 -3.02
N LYS A 141 6.56 1.57 -1.85
CA LYS A 141 7.98 1.86 -1.63
C LYS A 141 8.54 1.00 -0.51
N VAL A 142 9.70 0.45 -0.72
CA VAL A 142 10.49 -0.14 0.35
C VAL A 142 11.82 0.60 0.42
N ARG A 143 12.19 1.06 1.61
CA ARG A 143 13.45 1.74 1.81
C ARG A 143 14.28 0.97 2.82
N VAL A 144 15.42 0.48 2.38
CA VAL A 144 16.36 -0.25 3.25
C VAL A 144 17.03 0.77 4.16
N THR A 145 16.86 0.58 5.47
CA THR A 145 17.39 1.49 6.49
C THR A 145 18.61 0.92 7.18
N ASN A 146 18.84 -0.38 7.02
CA ASN A 146 19.90 -1.11 7.71
C ASN A 146 20.67 -1.89 6.66
N GLY A 147 21.57 -1.23 6.04
CA GLY A 147 22.25 -1.79 4.91
C GLY A 147 23.53 -2.52 5.18
#